data_c6002312808948d0f509f6d925bca878
#
_entry.id   c6002312808948d0f509f6d925bca878
#
_cell.length_a   1.000
_cell.length_b   1.000
_cell.length_c   1.000
_cell.angle_alpha   90.00
_cell.angle_beta   90.00
_cell.angle_gamma   90.00
#
_symmetry.space_group_name_H-M   'P 1'
#
loop_
_entity.id
_entity.type
_entity.pdbx_description
1 polymer ?
#
loop_
_entity_poly.entity_id
_entity_poly.type
_entity_poly.pdbx_seq_one_letter_code
_entity_poly.pdbx_strand_id
1 'polypeptide(L)'
;MNTKALRQKILDLAIHGKLVPQDPNDEPASVLLERIRAEKERLIKEGKIKKPKKTKAACDKPHYPYQLPEGWVWTTVGEIGDVVTGNTPSKDNLDFYGGNIPFFKPTDLEQGVDTKFSNDRLSLLGYEASRKLPANTVLVTCIGATIGKTGLISVEGSCNQQINAIIPTKSVVPYFLYYTCVSEYMQNEIKNNASATTLPILNKGNFSKIAFPLPPLEEQKRIVFEIERWLSFVDVVERGKSDLQTTISQAKSKILDLAIHGKLVPQDPNDEPASELLKRINPKAEITCDNPQYGKLPKGWCKTTLGNTIVIKSGDAIKVRDNRIGKYPIYGGNGITGYNESYNVDGINIIIGRVGFYCGSVHYVNNKVWVTDNAFVTKINGNVYTPKFLYYLLLQYDLKQYSNSTAQPVISGKTVYSINVMLPPLSEQHRIVARIEELFAQLDKIESSL
;
A
#
# COMPACT_ATOMS: atom_id res chain seq x y z
N MET A 1 13.33 -5.24 -4.40
CA MET A 1 12.97 -5.27 -5.84
C MET A 1 11.69 -4.45 -6.07
N ASN A 2 11.66 -3.57 -7.09
CA ASN A 2 10.49 -2.74 -7.40
C ASN A 2 9.54 -3.48 -8.36
N THR A 3 8.56 -4.19 -7.83
CA THR A 3 7.59 -4.98 -8.59
C THR A 3 6.69 -4.13 -9.48
N LYS A 4 6.37 -2.89 -9.07
CA LYS A 4 5.61 -1.95 -9.91
C LYS A 4 6.38 -1.57 -11.17
N ALA A 5 7.67 -1.28 -11.05
CA ALA A 5 8.52 -1.00 -12.21
C ALA A 5 8.67 -2.23 -13.11
N LEU A 6 8.74 -3.44 -12.52
CA LEU A 6 8.80 -4.68 -13.29
C LEU A 6 7.51 -4.93 -14.08
N ARG A 7 6.33 -4.71 -13.50
CA ARG A 7 5.04 -4.79 -14.21
C ARG A 7 5.02 -3.84 -15.42
N GLN A 8 5.41 -2.59 -15.23
CA GLN A 8 5.47 -1.63 -16.34
C GLN A 8 6.50 -2.04 -17.40
N LYS A 9 7.64 -2.61 -17.01
CA LYS A 9 8.63 -3.08 -17.97
C LYS A 9 8.13 -4.25 -18.83
N ILE A 10 7.34 -5.17 -18.25
CA ILE A 10 6.69 -6.27 -18.97
C ILE A 10 5.73 -5.69 -20.04
N LEU A 11 4.89 -4.73 -19.65
CA LEU A 11 3.96 -4.06 -20.57
C LEU A 11 4.70 -3.27 -21.66
N ASP A 12 5.79 -2.60 -21.32
CA ASP A 12 6.63 -1.88 -22.28
C ASP A 12 7.23 -2.84 -23.33
N LEU A 13 7.78 -3.97 -22.90
CA LEU A 13 8.27 -4.99 -23.81
C LEU A 13 7.16 -5.54 -24.72
N ALA A 14 5.95 -5.71 -24.19
CA ALA A 14 4.80 -6.21 -24.92
C ALA A 14 4.38 -5.28 -26.07
N ILE A 15 4.21 -3.99 -25.78
CA ILE A 15 3.75 -3.01 -26.79
C ILE A 15 4.80 -2.63 -27.81
N HIS A 16 6.08 -2.91 -27.51
CA HIS A 16 7.20 -2.73 -28.46
C HIS A 16 7.53 -4.03 -29.26
N GLY A 17 6.73 -5.11 -29.11
CA GLY A 17 6.94 -6.39 -29.78
C GLY A 17 8.23 -7.10 -29.37
N LYS A 18 8.67 -6.90 -28.12
CA LYS A 18 9.92 -7.49 -27.57
C LYS A 18 9.65 -8.56 -26.52
N LEU A 19 8.37 -8.83 -26.19
CA LEU A 19 7.99 -9.81 -25.17
C LEU A 19 7.93 -11.24 -25.74
N VAL A 20 7.48 -11.36 -26.98
CA VAL A 20 7.39 -12.63 -27.71
C VAL A 20 8.12 -12.53 -29.06
N PRO A 21 8.60 -13.64 -29.61
CA PRO A 21 9.13 -13.64 -30.98
C PRO A 21 8.00 -13.40 -32.00
N GLN A 22 8.29 -12.64 -33.06
CA GLN A 22 7.41 -12.53 -34.23
C GLN A 22 7.43 -13.85 -35.02
N ASP A 23 6.26 -14.29 -35.49
CA ASP A 23 6.13 -15.43 -36.38
C ASP A 23 5.88 -14.91 -37.81
N PRO A 24 6.75 -15.21 -38.79
CA PRO A 24 6.56 -14.75 -40.17
C PRO A 24 5.34 -15.40 -40.86
N ASN A 25 4.75 -16.43 -40.27
CA ASN A 25 3.52 -17.05 -40.78
C ASN A 25 2.25 -16.38 -40.26
N ASP A 26 2.36 -15.48 -39.27
CA ASP A 26 1.22 -14.71 -38.82
C ASP A 26 0.71 -13.78 -39.95
N GLU A 27 -0.61 -13.69 -40.06
CA GLU A 27 -1.21 -12.73 -40.99
C GLU A 27 -0.83 -11.29 -40.56
N PRO A 28 -0.20 -10.49 -41.45
CA PRO A 28 0.23 -9.14 -41.09
C PRO A 28 -0.94 -8.27 -40.57
N ALA A 29 -0.67 -7.42 -39.57
CA ALA A 29 -1.70 -6.54 -39.01
C ALA A 29 -2.26 -5.52 -40.01
N SER A 30 -1.60 -5.26 -41.11
CA SER A 30 -2.15 -4.45 -42.22
C SER A 30 -3.42 -5.07 -42.80
N VAL A 31 -3.41 -6.39 -43.08
CA VAL A 31 -4.57 -7.15 -43.56
C VAL A 31 -5.68 -7.19 -42.50
N LEU A 32 -5.30 -7.39 -41.24
CA LEU A 32 -6.22 -7.33 -40.11
C LEU A 32 -6.93 -5.97 -40.02
N LEU A 33 -6.18 -4.86 -40.20
CA LEU A 33 -6.70 -3.50 -40.16
C LEU A 33 -7.69 -3.22 -41.31
N GLU A 34 -7.42 -3.76 -42.47
CA GLU A 34 -8.38 -3.66 -43.62
C GLU A 34 -9.70 -4.38 -43.31
N ARG A 35 -9.65 -5.54 -42.70
CA ARG A 35 -10.87 -6.25 -42.23
C ARG A 35 -11.64 -5.45 -41.18
N ILE A 36 -10.92 -4.88 -40.21
CA ILE A 36 -11.53 -4.01 -39.20
C ILE A 36 -12.25 -2.84 -39.83
N ARG A 37 -11.64 -2.20 -40.82
CA ARG A 37 -12.24 -1.06 -41.57
C ARG A 37 -13.49 -1.50 -42.34
N ALA A 38 -13.43 -2.64 -43.03
CA ALA A 38 -14.58 -3.17 -43.77
C ALA A 38 -15.75 -3.55 -42.84
N GLU A 39 -15.46 -4.17 -41.70
CA GLU A 39 -16.47 -4.47 -40.68
C GLU A 39 -17.13 -3.21 -40.13
N LYS A 40 -16.34 -2.18 -39.83
CA LYS A 40 -16.86 -0.88 -39.36
C LYS A 40 -17.74 -0.20 -40.38
N GLU A 41 -17.34 -0.21 -41.63
CA GLU A 41 -18.17 0.37 -42.72
C GLU A 41 -19.50 -0.37 -42.83
N ARG A 42 -19.51 -1.71 -42.69
CA ARG A 42 -20.72 -2.51 -42.66
C ARG A 42 -21.63 -2.11 -41.49
N LEU A 43 -21.08 -2.03 -40.28
CA LEU A 43 -21.82 -1.65 -39.06
C LEU A 43 -22.38 -0.23 -39.13
N ILE A 44 -21.67 0.69 -39.78
CA ILE A 44 -22.15 2.05 -40.07
C ILE A 44 -23.32 2.03 -41.07
N LYS A 45 -23.22 1.20 -42.12
CA LYS A 45 -24.31 1.05 -43.10
C LYS A 45 -25.57 0.42 -42.50
N GLU A 46 -25.39 -0.52 -41.56
CA GLU A 46 -26.45 -1.16 -40.78
C GLU A 46 -27.04 -0.25 -39.68
N GLY A 47 -26.50 0.98 -39.50
CA GLY A 47 -26.94 1.92 -38.46
C GLY A 47 -26.57 1.52 -37.03
N LYS A 48 -25.75 0.49 -36.84
CA LYS A 48 -25.31 0.01 -35.54
C LYS A 48 -24.26 0.89 -34.85
N ILE A 49 -23.44 1.58 -35.69
CA ILE A 49 -22.45 2.55 -35.21
C ILE A 49 -22.63 3.89 -35.97
N LYS A 50 -22.42 4.98 -35.23
CA LYS A 50 -22.50 6.32 -35.85
C LYS A 50 -21.26 6.60 -36.69
N LYS A 51 -21.46 7.16 -37.91
CA LYS A 51 -20.36 7.61 -38.77
C LYS A 51 -19.51 8.66 -38.02
N PRO A 52 -18.18 8.50 -37.93
CA PRO A 52 -17.32 9.51 -37.33
C PRO A 52 -17.41 10.84 -38.11
N LYS A 53 -17.48 11.98 -37.41
CA LYS A 53 -17.44 13.29 -38.06
C LYS A 53 -16.10 13.46 -38.78
N LYS A 54 -16.13 13.83 -40.07
CA LYS A 54 -14.92 14.15 -40.83
C LYS A 54 -14.20 15.31 -40.14
N THR A 55 -13.08 15.06 -39.50
CA THR A 55 -12.11 16.10 -39.12
C THR A 55 -11.27 16.40 -40.38
N LYS A 56 -11.02 17.69 -40.67
CA LYS A 56 -10.03 18.07 -41.68
C LYS A 56 -8.72 17.35 -41.38
N ALA A 57 -8.22 16.60 -42.36
CA ALA A 57 -6.91 15.95 -42.22
C ALA A 57 -5.87 17.07 -42.03
N ALA A 58 -5.19 17.06 -40.89
CA ALA A 58 -3.95 17.80 -40.74
C ALA A 58 -2.93 17.15 -41.70
N CYS A 59 -2.25 17.96 -42.51
CA CYS A 59 -1.36 17.51 -43.57
C CYS A 59 0.03 17.04 -43.04
N ASP A 60 0.17 16.90 -41.71
CA ASP A 60 1.41 16.43 -41.12
C ASP A 60 1.43 14.90 -41.09
N LYS A 61 2.52 14.30 -41.59
CA LYS A 61 2.79 12.87 -41.43
C LYS A 61 2.73 12.55 -39.96
N PRO A 62 1.93 11.53 -39.51
CA PRO A 62 1.87 11.18 -38.11
C PRO A 62 3.26 10.84 -37.59
N HIS A 63 3.72 11.58 -36.58
CA HIS A 63 4.95 11.29 -35.91
C HIS A 63 4.67 10.15 -34.90
N TYR A 64 5.07 8.93 -35.28
CA TYR A 64 4.90 7.78 -34.41
C TYR A 64 6.00 7.74 -33.32
N PRO A 65 5.69 7.37 -32.09
CA PRO A 65 6.60 7.51 -30.94
C PRO A 65 7.78 6.55 -31.00
N TYR A 66 7.67 5.41 -31.69
CA TYR A 66 8.73 4.43 -31.88
C TYR A 66 8.52 3.57 -33.12
N GLN A 67 9.57 2.85 -33.54
CA GLN A 67 9.50 1.93 -34.68
C GLN A 67 8.85 0.61 -34.25
N LEU A 68 7.86 0.16 -35.01
CA LEU A 68 7.19 -1.13 -34.80
C LEU A 68 7.99 -2.29 -35.39
N PRO A 69 7.83 -3.51 -34.87
CA PRO A 69 8.32 -4.74 -35.52
C PRO A 69 7.69 -4.97 -36.90
N GLU A 70 8.32 -5.85 -37.67
CA GLU A 70 7.75 -6.32 -38.93
C GLU A 70 6.38 -7.01 -38.69
N GLY A 71 5.43 -6.82 -39.57
CA GLY A 71 4.07 -7.34 -39.44
C GLY A 71 3.11 -6.50 -38.59
N TRP A 72 3.61 -5.54 -37.80
CA TRP A 72 2.80 -4.62 -37.02
C TRP A 72 2.44 -3.34 -37.79
N VAL A 73 1.36 -2.69 -37.41
CA VAL A 73 0.98 -1.38 -37.98
C VAL A 73 0.55 -0.40 -36.89
N TRP A 74 0.83 0.88 -37.11
CA TRP A 74 0.23 1.94 -36.34
C TRP A 74 -1.20 2.19 -36.82
N THR A 75 -2.12 2.27 -35.87
CA THR A 75 -3.53 2.63 -36.08
C THR A 75 -3.95 3.61 -34.99
N THR A 76 -5.23 3.76 -34.71
CA THR A 76 -5.75 4.59 -33.62
C THR A 76 -6.74 3.81 -32.76
N VAL A 77 -6.89 4.27 -31.49
CA VAL A 77 -7.90 3.71 -30.57
C VAL A 77 -9.29 3.70 -31.22
N GLY A 78 -9.64 4.75 -31.96
CA GLY A 78 -10.90 4.83 -32.68
C GLY A 78 -11.02 3.87 -33.87
N GLU A 79 -9.93 3.35 -34.45
CA GLU A 79 -9.99 2.36 -35.51
C GLU A 79 -10.18 0.93 -35.00
N ILE A 80 -9.57 0.59 -33.87
CA ILE A 80 -9.60 -0.78 -33.30
C ILE A 80 -10.88 -1.12 -32.53
N GLY A 81 -11.66 -0.13 -32.12
CA GLY A 81 -12.91 -0.32 -31.38
C GLY A 81 -13.93 0.78 -31.62
N ASP A 82 -15.15 0.61 -31.16
CA ASP A 82 -16.13 1.70 -31.06
C ASP A 82 -15.91 2.40 -29.69
N VAL A 83 -15.51 3.66 -29.77
CA VAL A 83 -15.31 4.48 -28.56
C VAL A 83 -16.62 5.18 -28.25
N VAL A 84 -17.13 4.96 -27.03
CA VAL A 84 -18.36 5.60 -26.56
C VAL A 84 -18.12 6.24 -25.18
N THR A 85 -18.71 7.43 -24.98
CA THR A 85 -18.72 8.05 -23.64
C THR A 85 -19.91 7.53 -22.85
N GLY A 86 -19.70 7.19 -21.59
CA GLY A 86 -20.78 6.82 -20.69
C GLY A 86 -21.77 7.96 -20.43
N ASN A 87 -22.90 7.64 -19.85
CA ASN A 87 -23.89 8.62 -19.42
C ASN A 87 -24.54 8.16 -18.12
N THR A 88 -24.94 9.12 -17.30
CA THR A 88 -25.65 8.84 -16.04
C THR A 88 -27.14 9.08 -16.28
N PRO A 89 -28.02 8.08 -16.07
CA PRO A 89 -29.46 8.28 -16.05
C PRO A 89 -29.85 9.32 -14.99
N SER A 90 -31.01 10.00 -15.19
CA SER A 90 -31.45 11.03 -14.24
C SER A 90 -31.56 10.44 -12.82
N LYS A 91 -30.95 11.12 -11.87
CA LYS A 91 -31.02 10.73 -10.44
C LYS A 91 -32.37 11.04 -9.82
N ASP A 92 -33.17 11.90 -10.42
CA ASP A 92 -34.52 12.25 -9.98
C ASP A 92 -35.50 11.10 -10.21
N ASN A 93 -35.19 10.19 -11.13
CA ASN A 93 -35.97 8.99 -11.36
C ASN A 93 -35.35 7.80 -10.63
N LEU A 94 -35.87 7.49 -9.46
CA LEU A 94 -35.41 6.40 -8.60
C LEU A 94 -35.61 5.02 -9.23
N ASP A 95 -36.55 4.84 -10.16
CA ASP A 95 -36.80 3.58 -10.87
C ASP A 95 -35.63 3.16 -11.77
N PHE A 96 -34.72 4.06 -12.06
CA PHE A 96 -33.51 3.74 -12.84
C PHE A 96 -32.43 3.01 -12.02
N TYR A 97 -32.53 2.99 -10.71
CA TYR A 97 -31.49 2.50 -9.79
C TYR A 97 -31.97 1.31 -8.96
N GLY A 98 -31.05 0.68 -8.22
CA GLY A 98 -31.36 -0.41 -7.28
C GLY A 98 -31.54 -1.78 -7.90
N GLY A 99 -31.26 -1.97 -9.20
CA GLY A 99 -31.31 -3.28 -9.88
C GLY A 99 -30.03 -4.09 -9.77
N ASN A 100 -29.82 -5.00 -10.73
CA ASN A 100 -28.67 -5.93 -10.73
C ASN A 100 -27.61 -5.58 -11.77
N ILE A 101 -27.81 -4.58 -12.64
CA ILE A 101 -26.90 -4.25 -13.72
C ILE A 101 -25.82 -3.31 -13.23
N PRO A 102 -24.53 -3.65 -13.36
CA PRO A 102 -23.43 -2.81 -12.88
C PRO A 102 -23.40 -1.43 -13.59
N PHE A 103 -23.21 -0.38 -12.79
CA PHE A 103 -23.00 0.98 -13.27
C PHE A 103 -21.63 1.49 -12.82
N PHE A 104 -20.64 1.35 -13.69
CA PHE A 104 -19.24 1.58 -13.39
C PHE A 104 -18.88 3.06 -13.29
N LYS A 105 -18.11 3.37 -12.26
CA LYS A 105 -17.49 4.68 -12.00
C LYS A 105 -15.97 4.53 -11.92
N PRO A 106 -15.19 5.63 -11.96
CA PRO A 106 -13.72 5.55 -11.90
C PRO A 106 -13.16 4.75 -10.71
N THR A 107 -13.84 4.72 -9.57
CA THR A 107 -13.44 3.95 -8.39
C THR A 107 -13.53 2.43 -8.62
N ASP A 108 -14.53 1.99 -9.39
CA ASP A 108 -14.76 0.57 -9.62
C ASP A 108 -13.68 -0.05 -10.53
N LEU A 109 -12.98 0.79 -11.33
CA LEU A 109 -11.91 0.35 -12.25
C LEU A 109 -10.62 -0.08 -11.52
N GLU A 110 -10.55 0.02 -10.19
CA GLU A 110 -9.45 -0.56 -9.40
C GLU A 110 -9.37 -2.08 -9.49
N GLN A 111 -10.47 -2.75 -9.87
CA GLN A 111 -10.50 -4.18 -10.12
C GLN A 111 -9.65 -4.61 -11.33
N GLY A 112 -9.31 -3.68 -12.21
CA GLY A 112 -8.39 -3.92 -13.32
C GLY A 112 -8.95 -4.83 -14.41
N VAL A 113 -8.27 -5.94 -14.68
CA VAL A 113 -8.54 -6.86 -15.79
C VAL A 113 -9.83 -7.70 -15.65
N ASP A 114 -10.39 -7.79 -14.46
CA ASP A 114 -11.66 -8.50 -14.19
C ASP A 114 -12.65 -7.60 -13.44
N THR A 115 -12.97 -6.45 -14.06
CA THR A 115 -13.91 -5.49 -13.49
C THR A 115 -15.34 -6.00 -13.67
N LYS A 116 -15.99 -6.39 -12.58
CA LYS A 116 -17.35 -6.97 -12.60
C LYS A 116 -18.27 -6.44 -11.51
N PHE A 117 -17.72 -5.83 -10.47
CA PHE A 117 -18.51 -5.27 -9.37
C PHE A 117 -18.54 -3.75 -9.47
N SER A 118 -19.67 -3.15 -9.13
CA SER A 118 -19.83 -1.70 -8.99
C SER A 118 -20.62 -1.40 -7.71
N ASN A 119 -20.32 -0.27 -7.10
CA ASN A 119 -21.08 0.19 -5.93
C ASN A 119 -22.50 0.61 -6.30
N ASP A 120 -22.66 1.19 -7.49
CA ASP A 120 -23.97 1.59 -8.01
C ASP A 120 -24.49 0.57 -9.02
N ARG A 121 -25.80 0.35 -9.03
CA ARG A 121 -26.47 -0.59 -9.94
C ARG A 121 -27.69 0.04 -10.56
N LEU A 122 -27.96 -0.32 -11.80
CA LEU A 122 -29.13 0.11 -12.55
C LEU A 122 -30.21 -0.98 -12.57
N SER A 123 -31.46 -0.54 -12.62
CA SER A 123 -32.58 -1.36 -13.05
C SER A 123 -32.53 -1.60 -14.57
N LEU A 124 -33.40 -2.45 -15.10
CA LEU A 124 -33.56 -2.60 -16.55
C LEU A 124 -33.91 -1.27 -17.23
N LEU A 125 -34.83 -0.47 -16.63
CA LEU A 125 -35.21 0.84 -17.14
C LEU A 125 -34.00 1.81 -17.15
N GLY A 126 -33.20 1.83 -16.09
CA GLY A 126 -31.99 2.63 -16.02
C GLY A 126 -30.94 2.19 -17.04
N TYR A 127 -30.82 0.90 -17.29
CA TYR A 127 -29.91 0.35 -18.30
C TYR A 127 -30.35 0.72 -19.72
N GLU A 128 -31.66 0.67 -20.03
CA GLU A 128 -32.21 1.15 -21.30
C GLU A 128 -31.97 2.64 -21.50
N ALA A 129 -32.02 3.45 -20.45
CA ALA A 129 -31.75 4.90 -20.49
C ALA A 129 -30.24 5.23 -20.49
N SER A 130 -29.38 4.23 -20.35
CA SER A 130 -27.93 4.40 -20.26
C SER A 130 -27.19 3.89 -21.52
N ARG A 131 -25.84 4.05 -21.51
CA ARG A 131 -24.98 3.46 -22.55
C ARG A 131 -24.76 1.99 -22.23
N LYS A 132 -25.37 1.10 -23.02
CA LYS A 132 -25.18 -0.36 -22.90
C LYS A 132 -23.77 -0.74 -23.35
N LEU A 133 -23.05 -1.43 -22.50
CA LEU A 133 -21.70 -1.91 -22.74
C LEU A 133 -21.69 -3.43 -22.62
N PRO A 134 -21.25 -4.15 -23.67
CA PRO A 134 -21.08 -5.60 -23.60
C PRO A 134 -19.88 -5.98 -22.73
N ALA A 135 -19.85 -7.22 -22.26
CA ALA A 135 -18.65 -7.78 -21.68
C ALA A 135 -17.45 -7.63 -22.64
N ASN A 136 -16.23 -7.66 -22.11
CA ASN A 136 -14.99 -7.45 -22.84
C ASN A 136 -14.79 -6.00 -23.37
N THR A 137 -15.51 -5.03 -22.81
CA THR A 137 -15.29 -3.60 -23.09
C THR A 137 -14.21 -3.05 -22.17
N VAL A 138 -13.28 -2.27 -22.71
CA VAL A 138 -12.26 -1.57 -21.92
C VAL A 138 -12.76 -0.19 -21.54
N LEU A 139 -12.79 0.10 -20.24
CA LEU A 139 -13.22 1.37 -19.67
C LEU A 139 -12.00 2.20 -19.28
N VAL A 140 -11.95 3.46 -19.69
CA VAL A 140 -10.86 4.38 -19.36
C VAL A 140 -11.42 5.65 -18.77
N THR A 141 -10.98 6.03 -17.59
CA THR A 141 -11.34 7.31 -16.96
C THR A 141 -10.71 8.45 -17.76
N CYS A 142 -11.53 9.37 -18.21
CA CYS A 142 -11.11 10.48 -19.08
C CYS A 142 -11.39 11.86 -18.48
N ILE A 143 -11.94 11.95 -17.26
CA ILE A 143 -12.21 13.21 -16.57
C ILE A 143 -11.79 13.09 -15.09
N GLY A 144 -11.03 14.08 -14.62
CA GLY A 144 -10.71 14.26 -13.20
C GLY A 144 -9.35 13.71 -12.77
N ALA A 145 -9.11 13.74 -11.46
CA ALA A 145 -7.81 13.38 -10.87
C ALA A 145 -7.36 11.93 -11.13
N THR A 146 -8.29 11.04 -11.46
CA THR A 146 -8.03 9.62 -11.75
C THR A 146 -7.96 9.32 -13.25
N ILE A 147 -7.70 10.34 -14.09
CA ILE A 147 -7.56 10.17 -15.53
C ILE A 147 -6.53 9.08 -15.86
N GLY A 148 -6.87 8.23 -16.83
CA GLY A 148 -6.07 7.07 -17.22
C GLY A 148 -6.39 5.78 -16.44
N LYS A 149 -7.13 5.82 -15.31
CA LYS A 149 -7.55 4.59 -14.63
C LYS A 149 -8.37 3.72 -15.58
N THR A 150 -7.99 2.47 -15.73
CA THR A 150 -8.51 1.55 -16.75
C THR A 150 -9.03 0.26 -16.13
N GLY A 151 -10.14 -0.25 -16.63
CA GLY A 151 -10.73 -1.54 -16.28
C GLY A 151 -11.23 -2.28 -17.51
N LEU A 152 -11.14 -3.62 -17.51
CA LEU A 152 -11.75 -4.50 -18.51
C LEU A 152 -12.97 -5.16 -17.87
N ILE A 153 -14.17 -4.86 -18.36
CA ILE A 153 -15.39 -5.45 -17.79
C ILE A 153 -15.61 -6.87 -18.30
N SER A 154 -15.85 -7.80 -17.39
CA SER A 154 -16.15 -9.20 -17.68
C SER A 154 -17.65 -9.49 -17.77
N VAL A 155 -18.49 -8.49 -17.48
CA VAL A 155 -19.96 -8.57 -17.51
C VAL A 155 -20.54 -7.40 -18.29
N GLU A 156 -21.78 -7.53 -18.75
CA GLU A 156 -22.53 -6.42 -19.33
C GLU A 156 -22.82 -5.35 -18.25
N GLY A 157 -22.83 -4.09 -18.65
CA GLY A 157 -23.11 -2.98 -17.74
C GLY A 157 -23.18 -1.63 -18.43
N SER A 158 -23.06 -0.58 -17.66
CA SER A 158 -22.98 0.80 -18.14
C SER A 158 -21.94 1.58 -17.34
N CYS A 159 -21.58 2.79 -17.78
CA CYS A 159 -20.66 3.65 -17.06
C CYS A 159 -21.10 5.11 -17.07
N ASN A 160 -20.54 5.91 -16.14
CA ASN A 160 -20.81 7.32 -16.06
C ASN A 160 -20.04 8.11 -17.14
N GLN A 161 -20.36 9.39 -17.29
CA GLN A 161 -19.77 10.30 -18.27
C GLN A 161 -18.28 10.62 -18.06
N GLN A 162 -17.67 10.22 -16.95
CA GLN A 162 -16.24 10.38 -16.73
C GLN A 162 -15.40 9.34 -17.46
N ILE A 163 -16.04 8.31 -18.01
CA ILE A 163 -15.41 7.15 -18.64
C ILE A 163 -15.70 7.19 -20.15
N ASN A 164 -14.64 7.02 -20.94
CA ASN A 164 -14.74 6.58 -22.34
C ASN A 164 -14.53 5.06 -22.38
N ALA A 165 -15.47 4.36 -23.00
CA ALA A 165 -15.45 2.91 -23.16
C ALA A 165 -15.00 2.58 -24.58
N ILE A 166 -14.14 1.58 -24.75
CA ILE A 166 -13.70 1.04 -26.05
C ILE A 166 -14.31 -0.34 -26.18
N ILE A 167 -15.27 -0.49 -27.07
CA ILE A 167 -15.86 -1.77 -27.46
C ILE A 167 -15.00 -2.32 -28.61
N PRO A 168 -14.12 -3.33 -28.35
CA PRO A 168 -13.20 -3.80 -29.36
C PRO A 168 -13.93 -4.48 -30.52
N THR A 169 -13.36 -4.41 -31.73
CA THR A 169 -13.81 -5.24 -32.84
C THR A 169 -13.42 -6.71 -32.61
N LYS A 170 -14.03 -7.64 -33.32
CA LYS A 170 -13.73 -9.09 -33.19
C LYS A 170 -12.27 -9.44 -33.51
N SER A 171 -11.57 -8.59 -34.21
CA SER A 171 -10.19 -8.74 -34.64
C SER A 171 -9.16 -8.16 -33.62
N VAL A 172 -9.60 -7.70 -32.46
CA VAL A 172 -8.75 -7.18 -31.41
C VAL A 172 -9.00 -7.93 -30.12
N VAL A 173 -7.95 -8.51 -29.54
CA VAL A 173 -8.03 -9.23 -28.28
C VAL A 173 -8.27 -8.24 -27.13
N PRO A 174 -9.39 -8.34 -26.37
CA PRO A 174 -9.75 -7.37 -25.33
C PRO A 174 -8.69 -7.20 -24.26
N TYR A 175 -8.02 -8.28 -23.87
CA TYR A 175 -6.92 -8.27 -22.89
C TYR A 175 -5.69 -7.52 -23.43
N PHE A 176 -5.34 -7.70 -24.72
CA PHE A 176 -4.26 -6.94 -25.35
C PHE A 176 -4.57 -5.44 -25.36
N LEU A 177 -5.80 -5.07 -25.71
CA LEU A 177 -6.28 -3.70 -25.64
C LEU A 177 -6.17 -3.12 -24.22
N TYR A 178 -6.61 -3.88 -23.23
CA TYR A 178 -6.51 -3.49 -21.82
C TYR A 178 -5.06 -3.27 -21.40
N TYR A 179 -4.16 -4.23 -21.64
CA TYR A 179 -2.75 -4.13 -21.27
C TYR A 179 -2.04 -2.99 -21.99
N THR A 180 -2.41 -2.72 -23.24
CA THR A 180 -1.92 -1.53 -23.96
C THR A 180 -2.41 -0.25 -23.27
N CYS A 181 -3.69 -0.17 -22.87
CA CYS A 181 -4.23 1.01 -22.18
C CYS A 181 -3.58 1.28 -20.82
N VAL A 182 -3.12 0.27 -20.09
CA VAL A 182 -2.43 0.45 -18.80
C VAL A 182 -0.91 0.58 -18.92
N SER A 183 -0.35 0.45 -20.12
CA SER A 183 1.09 0.67 -20.37
C SER A 183 1.49 2.12 -20.15
N GLU A 184 2.75 2.36 -19.80
CA GLU A 184 3.29 3.71 -19.59
C GLU A 184 3.13 4.60 -20.82
N TYR A 185 3.34 4.04 -22.01
CA TYR A 185 3.11 4.74 -23.28
C TYR A 185 1.69 5.31 -23.35
N MET A 186 0.67 4.47 -23.25
CA MET A 186 -0.72 4.88 -23.39
C MET A 186 -1.16 5.81 -22.26
N GLN A 187 -0.68 5.59 -21.03
CA GLN A 187 -0.97 6.45 -19.89
C GLN A 187 -0.39 7.87 -20.09
N ASN A 188 0.79 7.98 -20.70
CA ASN A 188 1.38 9.25 -21.06
C ASN A 188 0.59 9.94 -22.19
N GLU A 189 0.20 9.20 -23.23
CA GLU A 189 -0.63 9.73 -24.31
C GLU A 189 -1.99 10.24 -23.81
N ILE A 190 -2.65 9.50 -22.91
CA ILE A 190 -3.91 9.91 -22.27
C ILE A 190 -3.74 11.25 -21.53
N LYS A 191 -2.67 11.39 -20.75
CA LYS A 191 -2.39 12.62 -19.98
C LYS A 191 -2.01 13.80 -20.89
N ASN A 192 -1.16 13.56 -21.88
CA ASN A 192 -0.67 14.60 -22.80
C ASN A 192 -1.77 15.15 -23.70
N ASN A 193 -2.76 14.33 -24.06
CA ASN A 193 -3.90 14.73 -24.89
C ASN A 193 -5.09 15.26 -24.08
N ALA A 194 -4.99 15.30 -22.73
CA ALA A 194 -6.01 15.90 -21.89
C ALA A 194 -5.88 17.43 -21.88
N SER A 195 -7.02 18.12 -21.94
CA SER A 195 -7.11 19.58 -21.79
C SER A 195 -7.27 19.95 -20.31
N ALA A 196 -6.76 21.12 -19.93
CA ALA A 196 -6.80 21.74 -18.61
C ALA A 196 -5.91 21.07 -17.52
N THR A 197 -5.30 21.91 -16.70
CA THR A 197 -4.38 21.50 -15.62
C THR A 197 -5.10 21.21 -14.29
N THR A 198 -6.18 21.93 -13.99
CA THR A 198 -6.89 21.81 -12.71
C THR A 198 -7.87 20.64 -12.69
N LEU A 199 -8.59 20.40 -13.80
CA LEU A 199 -9.46 19.24 -13.99
C LEU A 199 -9.17 18.67 -15.37
N PRO A 200 -8.28 17.69 -15.51
CA PRO A 200 -7.93 17.14 -16.81
C PRO A 200 -9.15 16.47 -17.46
N ILE A 201 -9.37 16.77 -18.74
CA ILE A 201 -10.48 16.23 -19.55
C ILE A 201 -9.92 15.75 -20.88
N LEU A 202 -10.05 14.47 -21.15
CA LEU A 202 -9.79 13.86 -22.45
C LEU A 202 -11.12 13.54 -23.14
N ASN A 203 -11.54 14.38 -24.06
CA ASN A 203 -12.77 14.13 -24.79
C ASN A 203 -12.65 12.90 -25.71
N LYS A 204 -13.82 12.31 -26.06
CA LYS A 204 -13.91 11.13 -26.94
C LYS A 204 -13.14 11.30 -28.26
N GLY A 205 -13.19 12.48 -28.86
CA GLY A 205 -12.57 12.75 -30.17
C GLY A 205 -11.04 12.69 -30.10
N ASN A 206 -10.44 13.30 -29.08
CA ASN A 206 -9.00 13.24 -28.84
C ASN A 206 -8.55 11.83 -28.40
N PHE A 207 -9.31 11.19 -27.51
CA PHE A 207 -9.04 9.82 -27.11
C PHE A 207 -9.03 8.85 -28.31
N SER A 208 -9.99 8.95 -29.21
CA SER A 208 -10.07 8.11 -30.41
C SER A 208 -8.90 8.29 -31.37
N LYS A 209 -8.19 9.43 -31.33
CA LYS A 209 -7.04 9.74 -32.22
C LYS A 209 -5.70 9.24 -31.66
N ILE A 210 -5.64 8.81 -30.41
CA ILE A 210 -4.40 8.30 -29.81
C ILE A 210 -3.89 7.13 -30.64
N ALA A 211 -2.61 7.17 -31.00
CA ALA A 211 -1.96 6.12 -31.78
C ALA A 211 -1.92 4.81 -30.99
N PHE A 212 -2.19 3.71 -31.68
CA PHE A 212 -2.28 2.37 -31.10
C PHE A 212 -1.42 1.39 -31.91
N PRO A 213 -0.48 0.68 -31.29
CA PRO A 213 0.33 -0.35 -31.94
C PRO A 213 -0.52 -1.62 -32.11
N LEU A 214 -0.75 -2.04 -33.33
CA LEU A 214 -1.56 -3.22 -33.63
C LEU A 214 -0.69 -4.35 -34.15
N PRO A 215 -0.50 -5.46 -33.39
CA PRO A 215 0.13 -6.69 -33.85
C PRO A 215 -0.81 -7.57 -34.66
N PRO A 216 -0.28 -8.59 -35.38
CA PRO A 216 -1.06 -9.74 -35.87
C PRO A 216 -1.94 -10.35 -34.79
N LEU A 217 -3.11 -10.85 -35.16
CA LEU A 217 -4.11 -11.36 -34.19
C LEU A 217 -3.55 -12.51 -33.30
N GLU A 218 -2.81 -13.44 -33.91
CA GLU A 218 -2.23 -14.56 -33.17
C GLU A 218 -1.10 -14.11 -32.24
N GLU A 219 -0.36 -13.09 -32.66
CA GLU A 219 0.67 -12.46 -31.81
C GLU A 219 0.05 -11.72 -30.61
N GLN A 220 -1.10 -11.04 -30.79
CA GLN A 220 -1.85 -10.45 -29.66
C GLN A 220 -2.15 -11.50 -28.58
N LYS A 221 -2.57 -12.70 -28.99
CA LYS A 221 -2.87 -13.81 -28.05
C LYS A 221 -1.61 -14.29 -27.31
N ARG A 222 -0.50 -14.47 -28.05
CA ARG A 222 0.78 -14.87 -27.46
C ARG A 222 1.31 -13.82 -26.47
N ILE A 223 1.19 -12.55 -26.84
CA ILE A 223 1.57 -11.43 -25.96
C ILE A 223 0.75 -11.44 -24.67
N VAL A 224 -0.59 -11.59 -24.76
CA VAL A 224 -1.46 -11.67 -23.57
C VAL A 224 -1.07 -12.84 -22.67
N PHE A 225 -0.88 -14.02 -23.23
CA PHE A 225 -0.45 -15.20 -22.49
C PHE A 225 0.87 -14.96 -21.72
N GLU A 226 1.87 -14.37 -22.38
CA GLU A 226 3.16 -14.08 -21.74
C GLU A 226 3.05 -12.96 -20.70
N ILE A 227 2.26 -11.89 -20.95
CA ILE A 227 2.00 -10.87 -19.92
C ILE A 227 1.41 -11.52 -18.66
N GLU A 228 0.34 -12.30 -18.79
CA GLU A 228 -0.33 -12.95 -17.65
C GLU A 228 0.61 -13.90 -16.90
N ARG A 229 1.42 -14.65 -17.64
CA ARG A 229 2.43 -15.53 -17.06
C ARG A 229 3.45 -14.73 -16.22
N TRP A 230 4.01 -13.67 -16.76
CA TRP A 230 4.99 -12.85 -16.06
C TRP A 230 4.38 -12.08 -14.87
N LEU A 231 3.15 -11.56 -15.03
CA LEU A 231 2.45 -10.89 -13.93
C LEU A 231 2.15 -11.87 -12.78
N SER A 232 1.79 -13.11 -13.10
CA SER A 232 1.63 -14.18 -12.10
C SER A 232 2.93 -14.43 -11.32
N PHE A 233 4.10 -14.44 -11.96
CA PHE A 233 5.38 -14.54 -11.26
C PHE A 233 5.65 -13.32 -10.36
N VAL A 234 5.33 -12.12 -10.84
CA VAL A 234 5.47 -10.91 -10.01
C VAL A 234 4.57 -10.99 -8.77
N ASP A 235 3.34 -11.50 -8.89
CA ASP A 235 2.42 -11.70 -7.76
C ASP A 235 2.96 -12.72 -6.74
N VAL A 236 3.60 -13.79 -7.20
CA VAL A 236 4.25 -14.77 -6.32
C VAL A 236 5.38 -14.12 -5.54
N VAL A 237 6.21 -13.30 -6.21
CA VAL A 237 7.32 -12.58 -5.56
C VAL A 237 6.80 -11.57 -4.55
N GLU A 238 5.75 -10.81 -4.86
CA GLU A 238 5.15 -9.84 -3.94
C GLU A 238 4.59 -10.52 -2.69
N ARG A 239 3.88 -11.63 -2.86
CA ARG A 239 3.37 -12.42 -1.74
C ARG A 239 4.49 -12.97 -0.88
N GLY A 240 5.49 -13.61 -1.49
CA GLY A 240 6.65 -14.13 -0.77
C GLY A 240 7.40 -13.05 0.02
N LYS A 241 7.51 -11.84 -0.54
CA LYS A 241 8.08 -10.68 0.17
C LYS A 241 7.24 -10.28 1.39
N SER A 242 5.92 -10.18 1.25
CA SER A 242 5.00 -9.85 2.33
C SER A 242 5.04 -10.91 3.44
N ASP A 243 5.05 -12.19 3.07
CA ASP A 243 5.10 -13.32 4.01
C ASP A 243 6.42 -13.31 4.79
N LEU A 244 7.54 -13.01 4.12
CA LEU A 244 8.85 -12.94 4.76
C LEU A 244 8.94 -11.74 5.71
N GLN A 245 8.38 -10.56 5.37
CA GLN A 245 8.29 -9.42 6.27
C GLN A 245 7.48 -9.76 7.53
N THR A 246 6.36 -10.46 7.37
CA THR A 246 5.53 -10.94 8.48
C THR A 246 6.31 -11.91 9.36
N THR A 247 7.03 -12.85 8.75
CA THR A 247 7.85 -13.84 9.45
C THR A 247 8.98 -13.18 10.23
N ILE A 248 9.65 -12.17 9.67
CA ILE A 248 10.69 -11.38 10.36
C ILE A 248 10.11 -10.65 11.57
N SER A 249 8.94 -10.02 11.43
CA SER A 249 8.26 -9.35 12.53
C SER A 249 7.91 -10.33 13.67
N GLN A 250 7.38 -11.51 13.32
CA GLN A 250 7.09 -12.56 14.29
C GLN A 250 8.36 -13.09 14.98
N ALA A 251 9.45 -13.25 14.23
CA ALA A 251 10.75 -13.67 14.78
C ALA A 251 11.29 -12.63 15.77
N LYS A 252 11.25 -11.33 15.44
CA LYS A 252 11.63 -10.24 16.36
C LYS A 252 10.80 -10.27 17.64
N SER A 253 9.47 -10.43 17.53
CA SER A 253 8.58 -10.57 18.70
C SER A 253 8.92 -11.80 19.54
N LYS A 254 9.21 -12.93 18.89
CA LYS A 254 9.59 -14.17 19.61
C LYS A 254 10.94 -14.06 20.32
N ILE A 255 11.91 -13.36 19.74
CA ILE A 255 13.20 -13.08 20.38
C ILE A 255 12.98 -12.26 21.67
N LEU A 256 12.13 -11.22 21.61
CA LEU A 256 11.79 -10.42 22.79
C LEU A 256 11.05 -11.25 23.85
N ASP A 257 10.11 -12.11 23.44
CA ASP A 257 9.42 -13.03 24.35
C ASP A 257 10.39 -13.95 25.08
N LEU A 258 11.34 -14.55 24.37
CA LEU A 258 12.39 -15.39 24.97
C LEU A 258 13.29 -14.59 25.92
N ALA A 259 13.59 -13.34 25.57
CA ALA A 259 14.43 -12.45 26.38
C ALA A 259 13.81 -12.13 27.74
N ILE A 260 12.53 -11.71 27.76
CA ILE A 260 11.85 -11.33 29.02
C ILE A 260 11.47 -12.52 29.90
N HIS A 261 11.55 -13.76 29.38
CA HIS A 261 11.31 -14.99 30.13
C HIS A 261 12.60 -15.74 30.49
N GLY A 262 13.78 -15.12 30.30
CA GLY A 262 15.07 -15.70 30.63
C GLY A 262 15.46 -16.95 29.84
N LYS A 263 14.99 -17.04 28.58
CA LYS A 263 15.22 -18.16 27.66
C LYS A 263 16.15 -17.83 26.50
N LEU A 264 16.60 -16.57 26.40
CA LEU A 264 17.41 -16.10 25.26
C LEU A 264 18.90 -16.32 25.46
N VAL A 265 19.36 -16.23 26.73
CA VAL A 265 20.77 -16.45 27.13
C VAL A 265 20.83 -17.37 28.36
N PRO A 266 21.94 -18.09 28.56
CA PRO A 266 22.12 -18.87 29.79
C PRO A 266 22.25 -17.95 31.00
N GLN A 267 21.70 -18.38 32.16
CA GLN A 267 21.91 -17.74 33.45
C GLN A 267 23.31 -18.08 33.99
N ASP A 268 24.01 -17.06 34.52
CA ASP A 268 25.29 -17.27 35.22
C ASP A 268 25.04 -17.30 36.72
N PRO A 269 25.46 -18.38 37.43
CA PRO A 269 25.31 -18.48 38.88
C PRO A 269 26.13 -17.45 39.67
N ASN A 270 27.10 -16.80 39.06
CA ASN A 270 27.92 -15.75 39.66
C ASN A 270 27.32 -14.35 39.56
N ASP A 271 26.25 -14.18 38.78
CA ASP A 271 25.57 -12.89 38.69
C ASP A 271 24.91 -12.52 40.03
N GLU A 272 25.00 -11.26 40.44
CA GLU A 272 24.28 -10.76 41.61
C GLU A 272 22.77 -10.93 41.39
N PRO A 273 22.03 -11.63 42.26
CA PRO A 273 20.59 -11.81 42.11
C PRO A 273 19.84 -10.45 42.03
N ALA A 274 18.89 -10.33 41.12
CA ALA A 274 18.10 -9.10 40.93
C ALA A 274 17.33 -8.70 42.22
N SER A 275 16.97 -9.68 43.06
CA SER A 275 16.31 -9.45 44.36
C SER A 275 17.22 -8.73 45.36
N GLU A 276 18.51 -9.06 45.41
CA GLU A 276 19.49 -8.39 46.27
C GLU A 276 19.78 -6.97 45.78
N LEU A 277 19.99 -6.83 44.48
CA LEU A 277 20.16 -5.53 43.84
C LEU A 277 18.98 -4.61 44.15
N LEU A 278 17.74 -5.09 43.94
CA LEU A 278 16.54 -4.26 44.11
C LEU A 278 16.31 -3.89 45.59
N LYS A 279 16.54 -4.80 46.53
CA LYS A 279 16.45 -4.51 47.98
C LYS A 279 17.43 -3.43 48.40
N ARG A 280 18.65 -3.41 47.83
CA ARG A 280 19.67 -2.39 48.13
C ARG A 280 19.24 -1.00 47.63
N ILE A 281 18.57 -0.93 46.48
CA ILE A 281 18.15 0.33 45.83
C ILE A 281 16.80 0.83 46.37
N ASN A 282 15.86 -0.08 46.56
CA ASN A 282 14.52 0.20 47.09
C ASN A 282 14.16 -0.84 48.19
N PRO A 283 14.53 -0.61 49.45
CA PRO A 283 14.26 -1.55 50.54
C PRO A 283 12.79 -1.84 50.79
N LYS A 284 11.88 -0.98 50.26
CA LYS A 284 10.42 -1.16 50.39
C LYS A 284 9.77 -1.85 49.17
N ALA A 285 10.59 -2.25 48.21
CA ALA A 285 10.05 -2.91 47.02
C ALA A 285 9.42 -4.25 47.36
N GLU A 286 8.22 -4.47 46.86
CA GLU A 286 7.59 -5.78 46.90
C GLU A 286 8.29 -6.69 45.86
N ILE A 287 8.89 -7.77 46.34
CA ILE A 287 9.70 -8.69 45.52
C ILE A 287 9.20 -10.12 45.76
N THR A 288 8.93 -10.83 44.68
CA THR A 288 8.63 -12.25 44.70
C THR A 288 9.67 -13.01 43.89
N CYS A 289 10.40 -13.93 44.54
CA CYS A 289 11.44 -14.74 43.91
C CYS A 289 10.92 -16.11 43.44
N ASP A 290 9.86 -16.64 44.06
CA ASP A 290 9.19 -17.89 43.69
C ASP A 290 7.67 -17.74 43.80
N ASN A 291 6.93 -18.07 42.74
CA ASN A 291 5.48 -18.13 42.79
C ASN A 291 5.00 -19.45 42.14
N PRO A 292 4.35 -20.35 42.93
CA PRO A 292 3.80 -21.61 42.39
C PRO A 292 2.78 -21.43 41.27
N GLN A 293 2.10 -20.26 41.19
CA GLN A 293 1.08 -19.97 40.18
C GLN A 293 1.64 -19.62 38.79
N TYR A 294 2.91 -19.19 38.68
CA TYR A 294 3.46 -18.66 37.40
C TYR A 294 4.70 -19.45 36.90
N GLY A 295 4.95 -20.65 37.44
CA GLY A 295 6.13 -21.44 37.13
C GLY A 295 7.40 -20.94 37.88
N LYS A 296 8.50 -21.69 37.78
CA LYS A 296 9.78 -21.27 38.36
C LYS A 296 10.39 -20.15 37.57
N LEU A 297 10.69 -19.03 38.23
CA LEU A 297 11.51 -17.96 37.61
C LEU A 297 12.91 -18.50 37.30
N PRO A 298 13.59 -17.95 36.27
CA PRO A 298 15.01 -18.26 36.04
C PRO A 298 15.85 -17.92 37.27
N LYS A 299 16.94 -18.65 37.48
CA LYS A 299 17.83 -18.44 38.64
C LYS A 299 18.37 -17.01 38.62
N GLY A 300 18.34 -16.34 39.79
CA GLY A 300 18.78 -14.95 39.94
C GLY A 300 17.75 -13.89 39.56
N TRP A 301 16.60 -14.26 38.93
CA TRP A 301 15.53 -13.35 38.60
C TRP A 301 14.57 -13.11 39.77
N CYS A 302 13.89 -11.96 39.73
CA CYS A 302 12.78 -11.70 40.64
C CYS A 302 11.59 -11.05 39.90
N LYS A 303 10.40 -11.19 40.48
CA LYS A 303 9.18 -10.52 40.04
C LYS A 303 8.93 -9.30 40.91
N THR A 304 8.61 -8.19 40.29
CA THR A 304 8.26 -6.93 40.95
C THR A 304 7.31 -6.12 40.07
N THR A 305 6.99 -4.89 40.44
CA THR A 305 6.23 -3.96 39.61
C THR A 305 7.13 -2.88 39.00
N LEU A 306 6.70 -2.30 37.86
CA LEU A 306 7.42 -1.17 37.29
C LEU A 306 7.53 0.00 38.27
N GLY A 307 6.53 0.21 39.13
CA GLY A 307 6.55 1.27 40.13
C GLY A 307 7.69 1.14 41.17
N ASN A 308 8.21 -0.06 41.39
CA ASN A 308 9.36 -0.27 42.26
C ASN A 308 10.70 -0.02 41.56
N THR A 309 10.72 0.14 40.24
CA THR A 309 11.96 0.09 39.42
C THR A 309 12.18 1.28 38.55
N ILE A 310 11.11 2.03 38.15
CA ILE A 310 11.19 3.21 37.30
C ILE A 310 10.42 4.39 37.87
N VAL A 311 10.77 5.60 37.40
CA VAL A 311 9.98 6.81 37.63
C VAL A 311 9.56 7.39 36.29
N ILE A 312 8.26 7.64 36.11
CA ILE A 312 7.73 8.30 34.92
C ILE A 312 7.23 9.71 35.26
N LYS A 313 7.40 10.63 34.31
CA LYS A 313 6.85 11.99 34.40
C LYS A 313 6.14 12.31 33.10
N SER A 314 5.05 13.08 33.18
CA SER A 314 4.43 13.67 31.97
C SER A 314 5.41 14.66 31.36
N GLY A 315 5.45 14.73 30.04
CA GLY A 315 6.11 15.81 29.34
C GLY A 315 5.36 17.15 29.51
N ASP A 316 5.82 18.18 28.82
CA ASP A 316 5.31 19.54 28.94
C ASP A 316 4.42 19.92 27.73
N ALA A 317 3.32 20.62 27.98
CA ALA A 317 2.46 21.12 26.92
C ALA A 317 3.23 22.06 25.97
N ILE A 318 2.97 21.92 24.65
CA ILE A 318 3.58 22.78 23.64
C ILE A 318 2.52 23.71 23.03
N LYS A 319 2.85 24.99 22.83
CA LYS A 319 1.95 25.93 22.16
C LYS A 319 1.96 25.67 20.65
N VAL A 320 0.81 25.42 20.06
CA VAL A 320 0.57 24.94 18.69
C VAL A 320 1.19 25.83 17.58
N ARG A 321 1.64 27.04 17.88
CA ARG A 321 2.13 28.00 16.86
C ARG A 321 3.48 27.66 16.23
N ASP A 322 4.31 26.78 16.86
CA ASP A 322 5.72 26.62 16.50
C ASP A 322 6.12 25.22 16.01
N ASN A 323 5.15 24.31 15.78
CA ASN A 323 5.40 22.87 15.58
C ASN A 323 6.07 22.44 14.25
N ARG A 324 6.52 23.35 13.39
CA ARG A 324 7.04 22.98 12.06
C ARG A 324 8.47 23.42 11.78
N ILE A 325 9.02 24.30 12.58
CA ILE A 325 10.36 24.87 12.36
C ILE A 325 11.14 24.74 13.67
N GLY A 326 12.13 23.87 13.68
CA GLY A 326 12.97 23.68 14.84
C GLY A 326 14.02 22.60 14.67
N LYS A 327 14.95 22.52 15.62
CA LYS A 327 16.09 21.59 15.61
C LYS A 327 15.78 20.29 16.34
N TYR A 328 14.91 20.33 17.35
CA TYR A 328 14.69 19.21 18.27
C TYR A 328 13.37 18.49 17.98
N PRO A 329 13.37 17.15 17.79
CA PRO A 329 12.15 16.40 17.55
C PRO A 329 11.15 16.54 18.71
N ILE A 330 9.86 16.68 18.37
CA ILE A 330 8.76 16.70 19.33
C ILE A 330 8.17 15.28 19.38
N TYR A 331 8.21 14.66 20.56
CA TYR A 331 7.59 13.37 20.81
C TYR A 331 6.22 13.55 21.49
N GLY A 332 5.19 13.02 20.86
CA GLY A 332 3.84 12.87 21.39
C GLY A 332 3.48 11.39 21.61
N GLY A 333 2.20 11.11 21.72
CA GLY A 333 1.68 9.74 21.88
C GLY A 333 1.97 8.79 20.70
N ASN A 334 2.38 9.32 19.55
CA ASN A 334 2.66 8.57 18.30
C ASN A 334 4.10 8.75 17.80
N GLY A 335 5.06 9.00 18.67
CA GLY A 335 6.42 9.30 18.24
C GLY A 335 6.58 10.74 17.79
N ILE A 336 7.42 10.97 16.76
CA ILE A 336 7.74 12.33 16.30
C ILE A 336 6.53 12.97 15.61
N THR A 337 6.08 14.12 16.15
CA THR A 337 4.94 14.89 15.63
C THR A 337 5.34 16.22 14.98
N GLY A 338 6.59 16.62 15.10
CA GLY A 338 7.14 17.88 14.57
C GLY A 338 8.52 18.16 15.14
N TYR A 339 8.94 19.43 15.03
CA TYR A 339 10.25 19.90 15.54
C TYR A 339 10.06 21.20 16.31
N ASN A 340 10.86 21.43 17.36
CA ASN A 340 10.85 22.61 18.21
C ASN A 340 12.24 23.24 18.30
N GLU A 341 12.34 24.51 18.64
CA GLU A 341 13.60 25.21 18.85
C GLU A 341 14.24 24.90 20.19
N SER A 342 13.45 24.47 21.18
CA SER A 342 13.90 24.10 22.53
C SER A 342 13.64 22.62 22.80
N TYR A 343 14.29 22.09 23.83
CA TYR A 343 14.10 20.72 24.32
C TYR A 343 13.79 20.73 25.82
N ASN A 344 13.07 19.73 26.31
CA ASN A 344 12.80 19.50 27.73
C ASN A 344 13.39 18.18 28.26
N VAL A 345 13.94 17.35 27.37
CA VAL A 345 14.59 16.08 27.70
C VAL A 345 15.92 16.00 26.96
N ASP A 346 16.97 15.55 27.64
CA ASP A 346 18.32 15.33 27.11
C ASP A 346 18.86 13.97 27.51
N GLY A 347 19.65 13.35 26.61
CA GLY A 347 20.29 12.07 26.82
C GLY A 347 19.36 10.85 26.67
N ILE A 348 19.78 9.71 27.26
CA ILE A 348 19.08 8.44 27.11
C ILE A 348 17.80 8.43 27.95
N ASN A 349 16.66 8.31 27.29
CA ASN A 349 15.34 8.21 27.91
C ASN A 349 14.44 7.23 27.14
N ILE A 350 13.40 6.75 27.78
CA ILE A 350 12.32 5.99 27.13
C ILE A 350 11.04 6.82 27.23
N ILE A 351 10.40 7.01 26.10
CA ILE A 351 9.16 7.77 25.99
C ILE A 351 8.02 6.78 25.79
N ILE A 352 6.95 6.92 26.59
CA ILE A 352 5.75 6.08 26.49
C ILE A 352 4.58 6.95 26.06
N GLY A 353 3.94 6.62 24.96
CA GLY A 353 2.72 7.29 24.49
C GLY A 353 1.59 7.13 25.50
N ARG A 354 0.98 8.25 25.93
CA ARG A 354 -0.03 8.29 26.97
C ARG A 354 -1.46 8.36 26.45
N VAL A 355 -1.68 9.11 25.37
CA VAL A 355 -3.02 9.49 24.89
C VAL A 355 -3.15 9.21 23.39
N GLY A 356 -4.35 8.77 22.96
CA GLY A 356 -4.71 8.61 21.56
C GLY A 356 -4.54 7.19 21.03
N PHE A 357 -4.75 7.01 19.72
CA PHE A 357 -4.74 5.71 19.05
C PHE A 357 -3.46 4.90 19.27
N TYR A 358 -2.32 5.59 19.38
CA TYR A 358 -0.99 4.99 19.63
C TYR A 358 -0.58 5.01 21.12
N CYS A 359 -1.55 5.16 22.01
CA CYS A 359 -1.36 5.00 23.45
C CYS A 359 -0.64 3.68 23.74
N GLY A 360 0.39 3.71 24.58
CA GLY A 360 1.25 2.57 24.88
C GLY A 360 2.44 2.37 23.96
N SER A 361 2.60 3.20 22.92
CA SER A 361 3.83 3.17 22.10
C SER A 361 5.08 3.47 22.94
N VAL A 362 6.19 2.80 22.63
CA VAL A 362 7.45 2.94 23.38
C VAL A 362 8.56 3.40 22.43
N HIS A 363 9.26 4.48 22.78
CA HIS A 363 10.33 5.04 21.97
C HIS A 363 11.60 5.20 22.78
N TYR A 364 12.72 4.72 22.25
CA TYR A 364 14.05 4.94 22.79
C TYR A 364 14.66 6.20 22.18
N VAL A 365 15.07 7.15 23.01
CA VAL A 365 15.76 8.37 22.58
C VAL A 365 17.10 8.51 23.29
N ASN A 366 18.05 9.07 22.60
CA ASN A 366 19.40 9.29 23.13
C ASN A 366 19.94 10.70 22.73
N ASN A 367 19.08 11.63 22.50
CA ASN A 367 19.36 12.98 22.04
C ASN A 367 18.43 13.99 22.71
N LYS A 368 18.65 15.27 22.42
CA LYS A 368 17.76 16.35 22.86
C LYS A 368 16.43 16.30 22.12
N VAL A 369 15.32 16.19 22.87
CA VAL A 369 13.97 16.10 22.33
C VAL A 369 13.01 16.95 23.18
N TRP A 370 11.88 17.33 22.58
CA TRP A 370 10.74 17.86 23.33
C TRP A 370 9.70 16.74 23.50
N VAL A 371 9.34 16.43 24.73
CA VAL A 371 8.28 15.47 25.03
C VAL A 371 7.05 16.23 25.47
N THR A 372 5.90 15.97 24.80
CA THR A 372 4.63 16.64 25.12
C THR A 372 3.93 15.98 26.31
N ASP A 373 2.92 16.64 26.86
CA ASP A 373 2.03 16.13 27.91
C ASP A 373 1.21 14.89 27.48
N ASN A 374 1.17 14.56 26.18
CA ASN A 374 0.59 13.34 25.63
C ASN A 374 1.51 12.11 25.70
N ALA A 375 2.66 12.23 26.34
CA ALA A 375 3.60 11.14 26.56
C ALA A 375 4.24 11.24 27.96
N PHE A 376 4.74 10.09 28.43
CA PHE A 376 5.56 10.00 29.63
C PHE A 376 7.03 9.92 29.26
N VAL A 377 7.89 10.59 30.05
CA VAL A 377 9.34 10.41 30.07
C VAL A 377 9.67 9.43 31.21
N THR A 378 10.38 8.36 30.90
CA THR A 378 10.79 7.36 31.87
C THR A 378 12.21 7.71 32.34
N LYS A 379 12.36 8.08 33.60
CA LYS A 379 13.68 8.24 34.23
C LYS A 379 14.24 6.87 34.58
N ILE A 380 15.34 6.50 33.93
CA ILE A 380 15.97 5.19 34.06
C ILE A 380 16.92 5.23 35.25
N ASN A 381 16.78 4.24 36.17
CA ASN A 381 17.78 4.00 37.18
C ASN A 381 18.81 2.98 36.63
N GLY A 382 19.97 3.48 36.22
CA GLY A 382 21.03 2.64 35.64
C GLY A 382 21.57 1.52 36.54
N ASN A 383 21.29 1.59 37.84
CA ASN A 383 21.59 0.50 38.76
C ASN A 383 20.56 -0.63 38.76
N VAL A 384 19.36 -0.42 38.14
CA VAL A 384 18.31 -1.43 38.04
C VAL A 384 18.19 -1.96 36.61
N TYR A 385 18.26 -1.05 35.65
CA TYR A 385 18.09 -1.40 34.26
C TYR A 385 19.23 -0.88 33.38
N THR A 386 19.66 -1.71 32.44
CA THR A 386 20.28 -1.16 31.24
C THR A 386 19.20 -0.47 30.39
N PRO A 387 19.44 0.71 29.82
CA PRO A 387 18.41 1.45 29.09
C PRO A 387 17.74 0.66 27.95
N LYS A 388 18.53 -0.10 27.20
CA LYS A 388 18.04 -0.93 26.11
C LYS A 388 17.23 -2.12 26.57
N PHE A 389 17.60 -2.75 27.69
CA PHE A 389 16.80 -3.84 28.25
C PHE A 389 15.42 -3.34 28.67
N LEU A 390 15.35 -2.22 29.38
CA LEU A 390 14.06 -1.61 29.73
C LEU A 390 13.23 -1.26 28.51
N TYR A 391 13.85 -0.73 27.45
CA TYR A 391 13.16 -0.47 26.18
C TYR A 391 12.56 -1.73 25.60
N TYR A 392 13.32 -2.81 25.44
CA TYR A 392 12.83 -4.08 24.90
C TYR A 392 11.77 -4.74 25.79
N LEU A 393 11.94 -4.64 27.12
CA LEU A 393 10.95 -5.09 28.08
C LEU A 393 9.60 -4.40 27.86
N LEU A 394 9.58 -3.07 27.82
CA LEU A 394 8.37 -2.29 27.65
C LEU A 394 7.75 -2.48 26.26
N LEU A 395 8.57 -2.66 25.23
CA LEU A 395 8.11 -2.94 23.86
C LEU A 395 7.33 -4.26 23.78
N GLN A 396 7.78 -5.29 24.50
CA GLN A 396 7.14 -6.61 24.54
C GLN A 396 5.83 -6.63 25.33
N TYR A 397 5.67 -5.76 26.33
CA TYR A 397 4.50 -5.79 27.21
C TYR A 397 3.22 -5.24 26.58
N ASP A 398 3.20 -4.77 25.31
CA ASP A 398 2.01 -4.19 24.66
C ASP A 398 1.17 -3.31 25.62
N LEU A 399 1.74 -2.17 25.99
CA LEU A 399 1.16 -1.29 27.00
C LEU A 399 -0.25 -0.79 26.63
N LYS A 400 -0.66 -0.90 25.37
CA LYS A 400 -1.98 -0.49 24.89
C LYS A 400 -3.12 -1.29 25.56
N GLN A 401 -2.89 -2.56 25.88
CA GLN A 401 -3.89 -3.39 26.57
C GLN A 401 -4.32 -2.85 27.95
N TYR A 402 -3.50 -1.99 28.55
CA TYR A 402 -3.77 -1.35 29.84
C TYR A 402 -4.47 0.00 29.72
N SER A 403 -4.92 0.41 28.54
CA SER A 403 -5.62 1.68 28.33
C SER A 403 -7.09 1.59 28.81
N ASN A 404 -7.62 2.72 29.31
CA ASN A 404 -8.93 2.79 29.98
C ASN A 404 -10.11 3.17 29.07
N SER A 405 -9.92 3.49 27.79
CA SER A 405 -10.96 4.03 26.92
C SER A 405 -10.91 3.46 25.53
N THR A 406 -12.09 3.26 24.91
CA THR A 406 -12.24 2.80 23.53
C THR A 406 -12.26 3.95 22.51
N ALA A 407 -12.80 5.13 22.86
CA ALA A 407 -12.91 6.26 21.94
C ALA A 407 -11.61 7.08 21.87
N GLN A 408 -10.99 7.36 23.01
CA GLN A 408 -9.68 7.99 23.09
C GLN A 408 -8.86 7.26 24.15
N PRO A 409 -8.10 6.22 23.78
CA PRO A 409 -7.31 5.43 24.72
C PRO A 409 -6.32 6.30 25.52
N VAL A 410 -6.29 6.06 26.85
CA VAL A 410 -5.38 6.75 27.76
C VAL A 410 -4.77 5.77 28.75
N ILE A 411 -3.45 5.83 28.94
CA ILE A 411 -2.74 5.13 30.01
C ILE A 411 -2.42 6.10 31.14
N SER A 412 -2.77 5.72 32.36
CA SER A 412 -2.40 6.48 33.57
C SER A 412 -1.03 6.04 34.09
N GLY A 413 -0.31 6.96 34.76
CA GLY A 413 0.94 6.61 35.44
C GLY A 413 0.74 5.53 36.50
N LYS A 414 -0.40 5.52 37.21
CA LYS A 414 -0.76 4.49 38.19
C LYS A 414 -0.84 3.11 37.52
N THR A 415 -1.43 3.05 36.35
CA THR A 415 -1.54 1.82 35.56
C THR A 415 -0.16 1.31 35.13
N VAL A 416 0.71 2.19 34.62
CA VAL A 416 2.09 1.80 34.27
C VAL A 416 2.83 1.26 35.49
N TYR A 417 2.74 1.91 36.63
CA TYR A 417 3.40 1.47 37.87
C TYR A 417 2.92 0.11 38.38
N SER A 418 1.66 -0.26 38.14
CA SER A 418 1.09 -1.55 38.60
C SER A 418 1.47 -2.75 37.72
N ILE A 419 2.14 -2.52 36.57
CA ILE A 419 2.52 -3.61 35.67
C ILE A 419 3.59 -4.48 36.32
N ASN A 420 3.30 -5.77 36.42
CA ASN A 420 4.24 -6.76 36.90
C ASN A 420 5.31 -7.07 35.87
N VAL A 421 6.55 -7.09 36.26
CA VAL A 421 7.70 -7.37 35.40
C VAL A 421 8.63 -8.42 36.04
N MET A 422 9.31 -9.19 35.21
CA MET A 422 10.40 -10.06 35.60
C MET A 422 11.73 -9.32 35.41
N LEU A 423 12.49 -9.18 36.47
CA LEU A 423 13.75 -8.46 36.50
C LEU A 423 14.92 -9.47 36.58
N PRO A 424 15.78 -9.50 35.53
CA PRO A 424 17.01 -10.28 35.54
C PRO A 424 18.15 -9.57 36.28
N PRO A 425 19.21 -10.29 36.68
CA PRO A 425 20.48 -9.71 37.08
C PRO A 425 20.99 -8.68 36.09
N LEU A 426 21.62 -7.60 36.58
CA LEU A 426 22.06 -6.51 35.69
C LEU A 426 23.10 -7.00 34.65
N SER A 427 23.98 -7.89 35.01
CA SER A 427 24.96 -8.50 34.09
C SER A 427 24.25 -9.33 33.00
N GLU A 428 23.20 -10.06 33.37
CA GLU A 428 22.40 -10.82 32.41
C GLU A 428 21.63 -9.89 31.44
N GLN A 429 21.13 -8.73 31.90
CA GLN A 429 20.51 -7.73 31.00
C GLN A 429 21.46 -7.31 29.88
N HIS A 430 22.75 -7.11 30.18
CA HIS A 430 23.75 -6.79 29.15
C HIS A 430 23.90 -7.91 28.11
N ARG A 431 23.97 -9.18 28.57
CA ARG A 431 24.05 -10.34 27.67
C ARG A 431 22.78 -10.48 26.80
N ILE A 432 21.60 -10.28 27.41
CA ILE A 432 20.31 -10.30 26.71
C ILE A 432 20.26 -9.23 25.63
N VAL A 433 20.62 -7.98 25.95
CA VAL A 433 20.62 -6.87 24.99
C VAL A 433 21.57 -7.15 23.82
N ALA A 434 22.81 -7.58 24.11
CA ALA A 434 23.78 -7.91 23.08
C ALA A 434 23.25 -9.00 22.13
N ARG A 435 22.57 -10.02 22.67
CA ARG A 435 22.01 -11.11 21.86
C ARG A 435 20.80 -10.67 21.04
N ILE A 436 19.91 -9.82 21.60
CA ILE A 436 18.79 -9.23 20.84
C ILE A 436 19.34 -8.43 19.67
N GLU A 437 20.30 -7.54 19.90
CA GLU A 437 20.85 -6.66 18.85
C GLU A 437 21.57 -7.44 17.76
N GLU A 438 22.29 -8.50 18.12
CA GLU A 438 22.91 -9.41 17.15
C GLU A 438 21.85 -10.06 16.23
N LEU A 439 20.81 -10.63 16.83
CA LEU A 439 19.75 -11.31 16.08
C LEU A 439 18.91 -10.33 15.24
N PHE A 440 18.61 -9.16 15.78
CA PHE A 440 17.88 -8.12 15.05
C PHE A 440 18.69 -7.61 13.86
N ALA A 441 20.01 -7.39 14.03
CA ALA A 441 20.86 -6.98 12.93
C ALA A 441 20.89 -8.01 11.77
N GLN A 442 20.84 -9.32 12.09
CA GLN A 442 20.74 -10.36 11.07
C GLN A 442 19.39 -10.32 10.35
N LEU A 443 18.28 -10.16 11.09
CA LEU A 443 16.93 -10.04 10.51
C LEU A 443 16.77 -8.76 9.68
N ASP A 444 17.31 -7.63 10.15
CA ASP A 444 17.29 -6.34 9.43
C ASP A 444 18.09 -6.42 8.13
N LYS A 445 19.20 -7.16 8.12
CA LYS A 445 19.97 -7.42 6.90
C LYS A 445 19.15 -8.20 5.87
N ILE A 446 18.40 -9.21 6.30
CA ILE A 446 17.49 -9.96 5.42
C ILE A 446 16.40 -9.03 4.91
N GLU A 447 15.75 -8.25 5.80
CA GLU A 447 14.67 -7.32 5.46
C GLU A 447 15.13 -6.25 4.45
N SER A 448 16.34 -5.72 4.61
CA SER A 448 16.91 -4.70 3.71
C SER A 448 17.26 -5.26 2.32
N SER A 449 17.41 -6.56 2.16
CA SER A 449 17.65 -7.22 0.87
C SER A 449 16.38 -7.51 0.06
N LEU A 450 15.20 -7.34 0.67
CA LEU A 450 13.87 -7.50 0.04
C LEU A 450 13.47 -6.26 -0.76
#